data_05d924bd0bc0cf2a05a187f41d349d33
#
_entry.id   05d924bd0bc0cf2a05a187f41d349d33
#
_cell.length_a   1.000
_cell.length_b   1.000
_cell.length_c   1.000
_cell.angle_alpha   90.00
_cell.angle_beta   90.00
_cell.angle_gamma   90.00
#
_symmetry.space_group_name_H-M   'P 1'
#
loop_
_entity.id
_entity.type
_entity.pdbx_description
1 polymer ?
#
loop_
_entity_poly.entity_id
_entity_poly.type
_entity_poly.pdbx_seq_one_letter_code
_entity_poly.pdbx_strand_id
1 'polypeptide(L)'
;MTDGPSLTELRPINPDNANFVTLRAKNGQTRLSNVNSFIIRKVIDGNVGRVANVKKLASGDLLIETLTPNQTKSLLKLRYVHDIEIEASIPVSMNTCKGVVTHHDFIEMETADIVDNMAYQGIIGARKITKFIDGIRRSTATVIFTFGTTKLPD
;
A
#
# COMPACT_ATOMS: atom_id res chain seq x y z
N MET A 1 -19.55 10.79 13.62
CA MET A 1 -18.93 10.99 13.22
C MET A 1 -17.97 11.11 13.22
N THR A 2 -17.50 10.91 12.91
CA THR A 2 -16.51 10.85 12.89
C THR A 2 -15.82 11.56 12.68
N ASP A 3 -15.45 11.63 12.65
CA ASP A 3 -14.72 12.03 12.51
C ASP A 3 -13.85 12.32 12.26
N GLY A 4 -14.03 11.87 12.28
CA GLY A 4 -12.67 11.86 11.89
C GLY A 4 -12.43 12.62 10.67
N PRO A 5 -11.48 13.33 10.75
CA PRO A 5 -11.15 14.15 9.64
C PRO A 5 -10.99 13.23 8.46
N SER A 6 -11.95 13.22 7.69
CA SER A 6 -11.59 12.91 6.36
C SER A 6 -10.69 11.73 6.21
N LEU A 7 -11.10 10.65 6.71
CA LEU A 7 -10.55 9.46 6.20
C LEU A 7 -11.08 9.33 4.80
N THR A 8 -10.49 10.07 3.91
CA THR A 8 -10.71 9.83 2.51
C THR A 8 -10.17 8.44 2.23
N GLU A 9 -10.99 7.55 1.73
CA GLU A 9 -10.53 6.24 1.32
C GLU A 9 -9.38 6.40 0.34
N LEU A 10 -8.31 5.66 0.56
CA LEU A 10 -7.19 5.65 -0.35
C LEU A 10 -7.60 4.99 -1.66
N ARG A 11 -7.18 5.57 -2.76
CA ARG A 11 -7.38 4.97 -4.07
C ARG A 11 -6.50 3.72 -4.20
N PRO A 12 -6.90 2.75 -5.04
CA PRO A 12 -6.08 1.56 -5.25
C PRO A 12 -4.67 1.92 -5.74
N ILE A 13 -3.70 1.16 -5.28
CA ILE A 13 -2.32 1.30 -5.72
C ILE A 13 -2.17 0.62 -7.08
N ASN A 14 -1.58 1.32 -8.03
CA ASN A 14 -1.28 0.74 -9.34
C ASN A 14 -0.21 -0.35 -9.16
N PRO A 15 -0.45 -1.59 -9.62
CA PRO A 15 0.55 -2.65 -9.52
C PRO A 15 1.90 -2.29 -10.13
N ASP A 16 1.93 -1.40 -11.11
CA ASP A 16 3.19 -0.94 -11.71
C ASP A 16 4.05 -0.17 -10.71
N ASN A 17 3.46 0.39 -9.67
CA ASN A 17 4.15 1.15 -8.63
C ASN A 17 4.35 0.37 -7.35
N ALA A 18 3.87 -0.86 -7.26
CA ALA A 18 3.94 -1.67 -6.06
C ALA A 18 5.16 -2.57 -6.11
N ASN A 19 6.03 -2.47 -5.11
CA ASN A 19 7.23 -3.29 -4.99
C ASN A 19 7.06 -4.43 -3.98
N PHE A 20 6.00 -4.40 -3.20
CA PHE A 20 5.75 -5.39 -2.15
C PHE A 20 4.39 -6.04 -2.35
N VAL A 21 4.34 -7.35 -2.20
CA VAL A 21 3.11 -8.14 -2.29
C VAL A 21 3.04 -9.06 -1.07
N THR A 22 1.87 -9.15 -0.46
CA THR A 22 1.62 -10.05 0.65
C THR A 22 0.88 -11.28 0.16
N LEU A 23 1.36 -12.47 0.54
CA LEU A 23 0.69 -13.74 0.27
C LEU A 23 0.12 -14.27 1.58
N ARG A 24 -1.15 -14.63 1.57
CA ARG A 24 -1.85 -15.16 2.74
C ARG A 24 -2.57 -16.45 2.36
N ALA A 25 -2.57 -17.43 3.26
CA ALA A 25 -3.37 -18.64 3.06
C ALA A 25 -4.85 -18.27 3.07
N LYS A 26 -5.57 -18.71 2.05
CA LYS A 26 -6.97 -18.32 1.85
C LYS A 26 -7.89 -18.86 2.94
N ASN A 27 -7.53 -20.01 3.54
CA ASN A 27 -8.35 -20.60 4.59
C ASN A 27 -8.25 -19.88 5.93
N GLY A 28 -7.31 -18.95 6.09
CA GLY A 28 -7.12 -18.16 7.31
C GLY A 28 -6.53 -18.94 8.49
N GLN A 29 -6.31 -20.21 8.36
CA GLN A 29 -5.82 -21.08 9.45
C GLN A 29 -4.38 -21.55 9.24
N THR A 30 -4.00 -21.76 7.99
CA THR A 30 -2.66 -22.20 7.65
C THR A 30 -1.71 -20.99 7.66
N ARG A 31 -0.54 -21.19 8.28
CA ARG A 31 0.49 -20.14 8.29
C ARG A 31 1.50 -20.45 7.20
N LEU A 32 1.58 -19.62 6.19
CA LEU A 32 2.57 -19.77 5.12
C LEU A 32 4.00 -19.69 5.66
N SER A 33 4.20 -18.98 6.77
CA SER A 33 5.50 -18.89 7.41
C SER A 33 6.02 -20.23 7.91
N ASN A 34 5.14 -21.21 8.09
CA ASN A 34 5.53 -22.55 8.51
C ASN A 34 5.99 -23.44 7.34
N VAL A 35 5.79 -22.99 6.11
CA VAL A 35 6.26 -23.72 4.94
C VAL A 35 7.78 -23.55 4.84
N ASN A 36 8.46 -24.62 4.45
CA ASN A 36 9.91 -24.62 4.28
C ASN A 36 10.33 -23.51 3.29
N SER A 37 11.33 -22.72 3.69
CA SER A 37 11.77 -21.59 2.88
C SER A 37 12.26 -21.97 1.49
N PHE A 38 12.86 -23.17 1.34
CA PHE A 38 13.31 -23.65 0.04
C PHE A 38 12.14 -23.98 -0.87
N ILE A 39 11.04 -24.51 -0.31
CA ILE A 39 9.82 -24.78 -1.07
C ILE A 39 9.19 -23.47 -1.53
N ILE A 40 9.12 -22.48 -0.65
CA ILE A 40 8.57 -21.16 -0.98
C ILE A 40 9.37 -20.53 -2.12
N ARG A 41 10.70 -20.52 -2.00
CA ARG A 41 11.56 -19.94 -3.01
C ARG A 41 11.43 -20.67 -4.34
N LYS A 42 11.32 -21.97 -4.31
CA LYS A 42 11.19 -22.78 -5.52
C LYS A 42 9.89 -22.46 -6.26
N VAL A 43 8.78 -22.31 -5.52
CA VAL A 43 7.48 -21.95 -6.09
C VAL A 43 7.55 -20.55 -6.71
N ILE A 44 8.13 -19.59 -6.01
CA ILE A 44 8.23 -18.23 -6.49
C ILE A 44 9.15 -18.16 -7.70
N ASP A 45 10.31 -18.76 -7.65
CA ASP A 45 11.26 -18.75 -8.77
C ASP A 45 10.66 -19.39 -10.02
N GLY A 46 9.86 -20.45 -9.85
CA GLY A 46 9.23 -21.15 -10.97
C GLY A 46 8.06 -20.41 -11.59
N ASN A 47 7.34 -19.57 -10.83
CA ASN A 47 6.13 -18.90 -11.30
C ASN A 47 6.34 -17.41 -11.59
N VAL A 48 7.25 -16.78 -10.90
CA VAL A 48 7.43 -15.33 -10.95
C VAL A 48 8.85 -14.97 -11.41
N GLY A 49 9.82 -15.78 -11.01
CA GLY A 49 11.23 -15.50 -11.24
C GLY A 49 11.90 -15.05 -9.96
N ARG A 50 13.16 -14.66 -10.07
CA ARG A 50 13.95 -14.25 -8.92
C ARG A 50 13.50 -12.88 -8.42
N VAL A 51 12.97 -12.84 -7.18
CA VAL A 51 12.54 -11.60 -6.55
C VAL A 51 13.66 -11.06 -5.66
N ALA A 52 13.49 -9.80 -5.21
CA ALA A 52 14.51 -9.15 -4.38
C ALA A 52 14.59 -9.78 -3.00
N ASN A 53 13.46 -10.10 -2.39
CA ASN A 53 13.43 -10.67 -1.03
C ASN A 53 12.11 -11.37 -0.75
N VAL A 54 12.17 -12.37 0.14
CA VAL A 54 10.98 -13.06 0.66
C VAL A 54 11.12 -13.07 2.17
N LYS A 55 10.13 -12.50 2.86
CA LYS A 55 10.14 -12.40 4.33
C LYS A 55 8.93 -13.09 4.91
N LYS A 56 9.15 -13.88 5.96
CA LYS A 56 8.07 -14.49 6.74
C LYS A 56 7.64 -13.52 7.83
N LEU A 57 6.34 -13.20 7.85
CA LEU A 57 5.80 -12.24 8.81
C LEU A 57 5.32 -12.94 10.08
N ALA A 58 5.30 -12.19 11.17
CA ALA A 58 4.80 -12.70 12.45
C ALA A 58 3.33 -13.12 12.36
N SER A 59 2.56 -12.53 11.45
CA SER A 59 1.17 -12.90 11.21
C SER A 59 1.00 -14.26 10.55
N GLY A 60 2.07 -14.83 10.01
CA GLY A 60 2.02 -16.09 9.26
C GLY A 60 1.97 -15.90 7.76
N ASP A 61 1.91 -14.66 7.30
CA ASP A 61 1.88 -14.34 5.88
C ASP A 61 3.30 -14.22 5.33
N LEU A 62 3.41 -14.13 4.01
CA LEU A 62 4.68 -13.88 3.34
C LEU A 62 4.66 -12.48 2.73
N LEU A 63 5.77 -11.75 2.90
CA LEU A 63 5.96 -10.47 2.24
C LEU A 63 7.06 -10.64 1.19
N ILE A 64 6.72 -10.33 -0.05
CA ILE A 64 7.65 -10.49 -1.17
C ILE A 64 7.96 -9.13 -1.77
N GLU A 65 9.26 -8.83 -1.85
CA GLU A 65 9.74 -7.63 -2.52
C GLU A 65 10.13 -8.00 -3.94
N THR A 66 9.49 -7.37 -4.92
CA THR A 66 9.70 -7.67 -6.33
C THR A 66 10.76 -6.74 -6.94
N LEU A 67 11.33 -7.18 -8.05
CA LEU A 67 12.32 -6.40 -8.80
C LEU A 67 11.70 -5.62 -9.94
N THR A 68 10.58 -6.10 -10.49
CA THR A 68 9.95 -5.49 -11.66
C THR A 68 8.42 -5.47 -11.49
N PRO A 69 7.72 -4.55 -12.21
CA PRO A 69 6.27 -4.55 -12.20
C PRO A 69 5.67 -5.85 -12.73
N ASN A 70 6.32 -6.50 -13.67
CA ASN A 70 5.84 -7.78 -14.20
C ASN A 70 5.83 -8.86 -13.12
N GLN A 71 6.82 -8.87 -12.24
CA GLN A 71 6.84 -9.81 -11.12
C GLN A 71 5.69 -9.54 -10.15
N THR A 72 5.40 -8.27 -9.88
CA THR A 72 4.26 -7.91 -9.03
C THR A 72 2.95 -8.43 -9.63
N LYS A 73 2.75 -8.24 -10.91
CA LYS A 73 1.55 -8.72 -11.59
C LYS A 73 1.46 -10.23 -11.59
N SER A 74 2.58 -10.91 -11.78
CA SER A 74 2.61 -12.38 -11.74
C SER A 74 2.28 -12.92 -10.35
N LEU A 75 2.79 -12.26 -9.30
CA LEU A 75 2.46 -12.64 -7.92
C LEU A 75 0.97 -12.46 -7.63
N LEU A 76 0.36 -11.39 -8.13
CA LEU A 76 -1.06 -11.14 -7.91
C LEU A 76 -1.94 -12.21 -8.57
N LYS A 77 -1.43 -12.92 -9.56
CA LYS A 77 -2.12 -14.01 -10.23
C LYS A 77 -1.84 -15.38 -9.62
N LEU A 78 -0.89 -15.46 -8.68
CA LEU A 78 -0.52 -16.72 -8.05
C LEU A 78 -1.67 -17.20 -7.16
N ARG A 79 -2.04 -18.48 -7.28
CA ARG A 79 -3.17 -19.07 -6.56
C ARG A 79 -2.75 -20.08 -5.51
N TYR A 80 -1.58 -20.68 -5.66
CA TYR A 80 -1.12 -21.75 -4.77
C TYR A 80 0.35 -21.60 -4.45
N VAL A 81 0.69 -21.85 -3.18
CA VAL A 81 2.06 -22.09 -2.77
C VAL A 81 2.09 -23.54 -2.28
N HIS A 82 2.81 -24.38 -3.01
CA HIS A 82 2.81 -25.83 -2.79
C HIS A 82 1.38 -26.36 -2.92
N ASP A 83 0.78 -26.89 -1.87
CA ASP A 83 -0.61 -27.38 -1.87
C ASP A 83 -1.58 -26.42 -1.17
N ILE A 84 -1.11 -25.23 -0.79
CA ILE A 84 -1.90 -24.27 -0.04
C ILE A 84 -2.46 -23.22 -0.98
N GLU A 85 -3.79 -23.08 -1.00
CA GLU A 85 -4.44 -22.02 -1.75
C GLU A 85 -4.17 -20.68 -1.07
N ILE A 86 -3.75 -19.70 -1.85
CA ILE A 86 -3.36 -18.40 -1.32
C ILE A 86 -4.12 -17.26 -1.98
N GLU A 87 -4.07 -16.12 -1.31
CA GLU A 87 -4.58 -14.86 -1.81
C GLU A 87 -3.44 -13.84 -1.77
N ALA A 88 -3.19 -13.21 -2.92
CA ALA A 88 -2.15 -12.19 -3.04
C ALA A 88 -2.79 -10.81 -2.97
N SER A 89 -2.16 -9.90 -2.24
CA SER A 89 -2.64 -8.52 -2.12
C SER A 89 -1.47 -7.55 -2.04
N ILE A 90 -1.77 -6.28 -2.32
CA ILE A 90 -0.78 -5.21 -2.24
C ILE A 90 -0.95 -4.51 -0.89
N PRO A 91 -0.01 -4.67 0.06
CA PRO A 91 -0.12 -3.98 1.35
C PRO A 91 0.11 -2.48 1.19
N VAL A 92 -0.83 -1.69 1.68
CA VAL A 92 -0.80 -0.23 1.50
C VAL A 92 0.41 0.38 2.20
N SER A 93 0.64 -0.01 3.46
CA SER A 93 1.70 0.60 4.25
C SER A 93 3.10 0.40 3.68
N MET A 94 3.31 -0.71 2.96
CA MET A 94 4.63 -1.03 2.40
C MET A 94 4.85 -0.41 1.02
N ASN A 95 3.77 -0.01 0.34
CA ASN A 95 3.84 0.48 -1.05
C ASN A 95 3.47 1.95 -1.16
N THR A 96 3.42 2.67 -0.04
CA THR A 96 3.11 4.08 -0.03
C THR A 96 4.18 4.86 0.72
N CYS A 97 4.27 6.14 0.43
CA CYS A 97 5.05 7.07 1.22
C CYS A 97 4.22 8.34 1.41
N LYS A 98 4.62 9.17 2.36
CA LYS A 98 3.86 10.36 2.71
C LYS A 98 4.72 11.61 2.60
N GLY A 99 4.10 12.69 2.18
CA GLY A 99 4.73 14.00 2.14
C GLY A 99 3.78 15.05 2.72
N VAL A 100 4.34 16.11 3.24
CA VAL A 100 3.56 17.20 3.84
C VAL A 100 3.77 18.46 3.01
N VAL A 101 2.66 19.08 2.63
CA VAL A 101 2.69 20.31 1.83
C VAL A 101 1.79 21.35 2.48
N THR A 102 2.27 22.59 2.56
CA THR A 102 1.50 23.71 3.08
C THR A 102 1.26 24.71 1.96
N HIS A 103 0.00 24.98 1.67
CA HIS A 103 -0.40 25.96 0.67
C HIS A 103 -1.76 26.52 1.04
N HIS A 104 -1.89 27.83 0.99
CA HIS A 104 -3.13 28.48 1.44
C HIS A 104 -4.37 28.07 0.62
N ASP A 105 -4.20 27.67 -0.64
CA ASP A 105 -5.32 27.22 -1.47
C ASP A 105 -6.00 25.98 -0.89
N PHE A 106 -5.29 25.17 -0.10
CA PHE A 106 -5.84 23.96 0.47
C PHE A 106 -6.85 24.22 1.59
N ILE A 107 -6.90 25.45 2.15
CA ILE A 107 -7.80 25.75 3.25
C ILE A 107 -9.25 25.51 2.86
N GLU A 108 -9.63 25.92 1.66
CA GLU A 108 -11.01 25.86 1.19
C GLU A 108 -11.31 24.66 0.30
N MET A 109 -10.29 23.92 -0.13
CA MET A 109 -10.49 22.75 -0.99
C MET A 109 -10.95 21.54 -0.20
N GLU A 110 -11.89 20.79 -0.79
CA GLU A 110 -12.24 19.46 -0.24
C GLU A 110 -11.11 18.48 -0.50
N THR A 111 -10.92 17.53 0.41
CA THR A 111 -9.86 16.54 0.29
C THR A 111 -9.95 15.75 -1.02
N ALA A 112 -11.17 15.37 -1.43
CA ALA A 112 -11.38 14.63 -2.68
C ALA A 112 -10.93 15.45 -3.89
N ASP A 113 -11.18 16.76 -3.89
CA ASP A 113 -10.76 17.63 -4.99
C ASP A 113 -9.24 17.76 -5.04
N ILE A 114 -8.59 17.84 -3.89
CA ILE A 114 -7.13 17.89 -3.83
C ILE A 114 -6.54 16.62 -4.45
N VAL A 115 -7.08 15.45 -4.09
CA VAL A 115 -6.61 14.17 -4.64
C VAL A 115 -6.82 14.11 -6.14
N ASP A 116 -8.01 14.54 -6.63
CA ASP A 116 -8.30 14.52 -8.05
C ASP A 116 -7.34 15.41 -8.84
N ASN A 117 -7.06 16.60 -8.33
CA ASN A 117 -6.18 17.54 -9.01
C ASN A 117 -4.71 17.13 -8.97
N MET A 118 -4.32 16.33 -7.98
CA MET A 118 -2.93 15.93 -7.79
C MET A 118 -2.67 14.47 -8.17
N ALA A 119 -3.67 13.77 -8.71
CA ALA A 119 -3.52 12.35 -9.06
C ALA A 119 -2.41 12.11 -10.07
N TYR A 120 -2.14 13.08 -10.94
CA TYR A 120 -1.07 12.97 -11.93
C TYR A 120 0.32 12.85 -11.30
N GLN A 121 0.47 13.24 -10.03
CA GLN A 121 1.72 13.11 -9.30
C GLN A 121 1.82 11.81 -8.50
N GLY A 122 0.87 10.89 -8.70
CA GLY A 122 0.88 9.62 -7.98
C GLY A 122 0.23 9.66 -6.60
N ILE A 123 -0.50 10.72 -6.29
CA ILE A 123 -1.17 10.87 -5.00
C ILE A 123 -2.43 10.01 -5.01
N ILE A 124 -2.57 9.14 -4.01
CA ILE A 124 -3.74 8.27 -3.85
C ILE A 124 -4.60 8.65 -2.65
N GLY A 125 -4.16 9.60 -1.84
CA GLY A 125 -4.93 10.06 -0.70
C GLY A 125 -4.35 11.34 -0.14
N ALA A 126 -5.18 12.06 0.62
CA ALA A 126 -4.78 13.31 1.27
C ALA A 126 -5.52 13.44 2.59
N ARG A 127 -4.89 14.09 3.54
CA ARG A 127 -5.48 14.37 4.84
C ARG A 127 -5.12 15.78 5.26
N LYS A 128 -6.13 16.60 5.54
CA LYS A 128 -5.92 17.94 6.05
C LYS A 128 -5.55 17.90 7.53
N ILE A 129 -4.60 18.73 7.92
CA ILE A 129 -4.29 18.93 9.33
C ILE A 129 -5.23 20.00 9.87
N THR A 130 -5.87 19.73 11.00
CA THR A 130 -6.77 20.69 11.65
C THR A 130 -6.19 21.11 12.99
N LYS A 131 -6.57 22.30 13.43
CA LYS A 131 -6.20 22.86 14.73
C LYS A 131 -7.44 23.22 15.52
N PHE A 132 -7.35 23.13 16.85
CA PHE A 132 -8.35 23.72 17.74
C PHE A 132 -7.95 25.15 18.06
N ILE A 133 -8.82 26.09 17.71
CA ILE A 133 -8.67 27.50 18.04
C ILE A 133 -9.96 27.93 18.75
N ASP A 134 -9.81 28.40 19.98
CA ASP A 134 -10.97 28.79 20.82
C ASP A 134 -12.04 27.69 20.93
N GLY A 135 -11.61 26.43 21.02
CA GLY A 135 -12.50 25.30 21.13
C GLY A 135 -13.13 24.84 19.82
N ILE A 136 -12.81 25.48 18.72
CA ILE A 136 -13.36 25.17 17.40
C ILE A 136 -12.27 24.52 16.54
N ARG A 137 -12.62 23.41 15.89
CA ARG A 137 -11.70 22.75 14.95
C ARG A 137 -11.71 23.51 13.64
N ARG A 138 -10.53 23.95 13.21
CA ARG A 138 -10.36 24.67 11.95
C ARG A 138 -9.36 23.98 11.05
N SER A 139 -9.63 24.00 9.75
CA SER A 139 -8.68 23.51 8.75
C SER A 139 -7.47 24.42 8.69
N THR A 140 -6.30 23.82 8.49
CA THR A 140 -5.07 24.58 8.21
C THR A 140 -4.73 24.44 6.73
N ALA A 141 -3.72 25.18 6.29
CA ALA A 141 -3.22 25.10 4.92
C ALA A 141 -2.31 23.87 4.69
N THR A 142 -2.14 23.04 5.70
CA THR A 142 -1.21 21.90 5.63
C THR A 142 -1.95 20.63 5.32
N VAL A 143 -1.45 19.87 4.33
CA VAL A 143 -2.04 18.61 3.89
C VAL A 143 -0.97 17.54 3.88
N ILE A 144 -1.30 16.36 4.38
CA ILE A 144 -0.45 15.19 4.29
C ILE A 144 -0.92 14.39 3.09
N PHE A 145 -0.04 14.22 2.11
CA PHE A 145 -0.33 13.41 0.93
C PHE A 145 0.18 11.99 1.11
N THR A 146 -0.59 11.02 0.64
CA THR A 146 -0.15 9.64 0.51
C THR A 146 0.09 9.36 -0.96
N PHE A 147 1.31 8.96 -1.29
CA PHE A 147 1.71 8.61 -2.65
C PHE A 147 1.64 7.10 -2.84
N GLY A 148 1.11 6.65 -3.96
CA GLY A 148 0.99 5.23 -4.28
C GLY A 148 2.29 4.61 -4.78
N THR A 149 3.42 5.09 -4.30
CA THR A 149 4.75 4.59 -4.64
C THR A 149 5.61 4.49 -3.39
N THR A 150 6.73 3.79 -3.50
CA THR A 150 7.67 3.66 -2.37
C THR A 150 8.64 4.82 -2.27
N LYS A 151 8.65 5.72 -3.26
CA LYS A 151 9.53 6.89 -3.29
C LYS A 151 8.71 8.14 -3.55
N LEU A 152 9.05 9.24 -2.85
CA LEU A 152 8.43 10.53 -3.11
C LEU A 152 8.86 11.05 -4.47
N PRO A 153 7.95 11.69 -5.23
CA PRO A 153 8.31 12.39 -6.44
C PRO A 153 9.27 13.54 -6.14
N ASP A 154 10.14 13.82 -7.05
CA ASP A 154 11.04 14.98 -6.96
C ASP A 154 10.30 16.29 -7.14
#